data_4be85329f070d6aadccf6aeb98c23c10
#
_entry.id   4be85329f070d6aadccf6aeb98c23c10
#
_cell.length_a   1.000
_cell.length_b   1.000
_cell.length_c   1.000
_cell.angle_alpha   90.00
_cell.angle_beta   90.00
_cell.angle_gamma   90.00
#
_symmetry.space_group_name_H-M   'P 1'
#
loop_
_entity.id
_entity.type
_entity.pdbx_description
1 polymer ?
#
loop_
_entity_poly.entity_id
_entity_poly.type
_entity_poly.pdbx_seq_one_letter_code
_entity_poly.pdbx_strand_id
1 'polypeptide(L)'
;MAEKKIKLPVRSALVPNFYKSFHCLMGDCQDNCCDDGWNIEFSKKDYLCVKRAAEHDPELHKMVTQGMRRLRERTHGNMYAEFRVTDEGRCAFHTKEGLCKLQLVCGEDTLPNVCRTYPRKSGYTPAAKEYCLSPSCEGVLQQLWDLPDGIEFVEDALPKQEWRDITFTAGEKLYGSFAPIRALCVDILQNRAITLTQRLLCLGLVLQRLQRDEWRTFDADSWAEQMAALAGTEEFAALTRKIEGNQTLYIAQNMKVLNVISANTKGWPHELLQSLEGGRKLSLKRTETGLQADKLTLEYAPKAYEAALAQFQAAFSDR
;
A
#
# COMPACT_ATOMS: atom_id res chain seq x y z
N MET A 1 31.68 26.12 3.21
CA MET A 1 30.80 26.57 4.31
C MET A 1 30.04 25.33 4.80
N ALA A 2 30.09 25.05 6.11
CA ALA A 2 29.35 23.90 6.65
C ALA A 2 27.84 24.13 6.47
N GLU A 3 27.16 23.17 5.87
CA GLU A 3 25.70 23.24 5.69
C GLU A 3 25.00 23.29 7.05
N LYS A 4 24.15 24.27 7.23
CA LYS A 4 23.43 24.48 8.50
C LYS A 4 22.42 23.33 8.70
N LYS A 5 22.65 22.53 9.73
CA LYS A 5 21.70 21.50 10.16
C LYS A 5 20.52 22.13 10.90
N ILE A 6 19.33 21.78 10.48
CA ILE A 6 18.06 22.18 11.10
C ILE A 6 17.51 20.98 11.86
N LYS A 7 17.11 21.21 13.12
CA LYS A 7 16.42 20.19 13.92
C LYS A 7 14.94 20.54 14.02
N LEU A 8 14.07 19.58 13.68
CA LEU A 8 12.63 19.67 13.90
C LEU A 8 12.22 18.70 15.00
N PRO A 9 11.62 19.19 16.08
CA PRO A 9 11.10 18.35 17.14
C PRO A 9 9.80 17.69 16.66
N VAL A 10 9.73 16.35 16.67
CA VAL A 10 8.51 15.58 16.43
C VAL A 10 7.92 15.18 17.77
N ARG A 11 6.76 15.68 18.10
CA ARG A 11 6.06 15.50 19.38
C ARG A 11 4.63 15.02 19.19
N SER A 12 4.12 15.03 17.96
CA SER A 12 2.80 14.57 17.58
C SER A 12 2.84 13.46 16.54
N ALA A 13 1.77 12.73 16.43
CA ALA A 13 1.51 11.74 15.40
C ALA A 13 0.33 12.19 14.53
N LEU A 14 0.42 11.93 13.25
CA LEU A 14 -0.69 12.05 12.31
C LEU A 14 -1.29 10.67 12.10
N VAL A 15 -2.56 10.51 12.39
CA VAL A 15 -3.25 9.22 12.47
C VAL A 15 -4.52 9.25 11.63
N PRO A 16 -4.75 8.29 10.73
CA PRO A 16 -6.04 8.20 10.05
C PRO A 16 -7.17 7.92 11.04
N ASN A 17 -8.33 8.53 10.84
CA ASN A 17 -9.48 8.43 11.73
C ASN A 17 -9.92 6.99 12.04
N PHE A 18 -9.77 6.08 11.08
CA PHE A 18 -10.12 4.66 11.23
C PHE A 18 -9.02 3.80 11.86
N TYR A 19 -7.82 4.34 12.12
CA TYR A 19 -6.68 3.56 12.62
C TYR A 19 -6.94 2.90 13.98
N LYS A 20 -7.58 3.63 14.90
CA LYS A 20 -7.85 3.16 16.27
C LYS A 20 -8.99 2.14 16.32
N SER A 21 -9.91 2.18 15.36
CA SER A 21 -11.05 1.25 15.27
C SER A 21 -10.72 -0.04 14.51
N PHE A 22 -9.50 -0.16 13.98
CA PHE A 22 -9.09 -1.35 13.26
C PHE A 22 -8.97 -2.56 14.19
N HIS A 23 -9.68 -3.62 13.85
CA HIS A 23 -9.58 -4.96 14.43
C HIS A 23 -9.25 -5.97 13.35
N CYS A 24 -8.38 -6.93 13.67
CA CYS A 24 -8.07 -8.03 12.77
C CYS A 24 -9.29 -8.93 12.62
N LEU A 25 -9.63 -9.34 11.41
CA LEU A 25 -10.70 -10.29 11.11
C LEU A 25 -10.32 -11.73 11.50
N MET A 26 -9.06 -11.98 11.82
CA MET A 26 -8.52 -13.29 12.21
C MET A 26 -8.81 -14.37 11.14
N GLY A 27 -9.54 -15.45 11.52
CA GLY A 27 -9.89 -16.54 10.63
C GLY A 27 -10.99 -16.22 9.61
N ASP A 28 -11.64 -15.06 9.72
CA ASP A 28 -12.72 -14.66 8.82
C ASP A 28 -12.22 -14.01 7.52
N CYS A 29 -10.90 -13.77 7.40
CA CYS A 29 -10.30 -13.29 6.16
C CYS A 29 -10.39 -14.33 5.05
N GLN A 30 -10.80 -13.90 3.85
CA GLN A 30 -10.71 -14.71 2.63
C GLN A 30 -9.26 -14.81 2.14
N ASP A 31 -8.54 -13.67 2.14
CA ASP A 31 -7.10 -13.58 1.87
C ASP A 31 -6.33 -13.36 3.18
N ASN A 32 -6.05 -14.44 3.86
CA ASN A 32 -5.37 -14.41 5.15
C ASN A 32 -3.86 -14.07 4.95
N CYS A 33 -3.36 -13.12 5.71
CA CYS A 33 -1.95 -12.69 5.64
C CYS A 33 -0.93 -13.80 5.94
N CYS A 34 -1.36 -14.94 6.49
CA CYS A 34 -0.53 -16.13 6.69
C CYS A 34 -0.59 -17.12 5.52
N ASP A 35 -1.48 -16.91 4.54
CA ASP A 35 -1.65 -17.73 3.35
C ASP A 35 -0.98 -17.15 2.09
N ASP A 36 -0.50 -15.91 2.16
CA ASP A 36 -0.03 -15.15 1.00
C ASP A 36 1.42 -15.43 0.59
N GLY A 37 2.06 -16.41 1.20
CA GLY A 37 3.39 -16.89 0.81
C GLY A 37 4.55 -15.91 0.98
N TRP A 38 4.35 -14.79 1.68
CA TRP A 38 5.41 -13.82 1.91
C TRP A 38 6.39 -14.28 2.99
N ASN A 39 7.66 -13.92 2.80
CA ASN A 39 8.71 -14.28 3.73
C ASN A 39 8.62 -13.42 4.98
N ILE A 40 8.35 -14.04 6.12
CA ILE A 40 8.31 -13.38 7.42
C ILE A 40 9.69 -13.48 8.05
N GLU A 41 10.54 -12.48 7.77
CA GLU A 41 11.87 -12.36 8.37
C GLU A 41 11.80 -11.59 9.69
N PHE A 42 12.61 -12.01 10.67
CA PHE A 42 12.60 -11.41 12.01
C PHE A 42 13.97 -11.41 12.70
N SER A 43 14.06 -10.61 13.75
CA SER A 43 15.28 -10.38 14.50
C SER A 43 15.71 -11.60 15.32
N LYS A 44 16.98 -11.61 15.79
CA LYS A 44 17.48 -12.60 16.74
C LYS A 44 16.70 -12.58 18.06
N LYS A 45 16.24 -11.41 18.49
CA LYS A 45 15.43 -11.25 19.70
C LYS A 45 14.10 -12.01 19.55
N ASP A 46 13.40 -11.80 18.45
CA ASP A 46 12.14 -12.48 18.16
C ASP A 46 12.33 -14.00 18.03
N TYR A 47 13.40 -14.42 17.33
CA TYR A 47 13.76 -15.84 17.24
C TYR A 47 13.90 -16.51 18.60
N LEU A 48 14.61 -15.87 19.52
CA LEU A 48 14.80 -16.40 20.87
C LEU A 48 13.51 -16.36 21.69
N CYS A 49 12.67 -15.34 21.50
CA CYS A 49 11.37 -15.23 22.15
C CYS A 49 10.47 -16.40 21.75
N VAL A 50 10.28 -16.65 20.45
CA VAL A 50 9.49 -17.77 19.95
C VAL A 50 10.03 -19.12 20.44
N LYS A 51 11.34 -19.33 20.43
CA LYS A 51 11.93 -20.57 20.94
C LYS A 51 11.63 -20.82 22.40
N ARG A 52 11.80 -19.82 23.26
CA ARG A 52 11.54 -19.94 24.69
C ARG A 52 10.09 -20.20 24.99
N ALA A 53 9.18 -19.53 24.30
CA ALA A 53 7.75 -19.73 24.51
C ALA A 53 7.29 -21.15 24.17
N ALA A 54 7.97 -21.81 23.22
CA ALA A 54 7.65 -23.17 22.81
C ALA A 54 8.33 -24.27 23.66
N GLU A 55 9.20 -23.92 24.62
CA GLU A 55 9.99 -24.91 25.37
C GLU A 55 9.12 -25.87 26.21
N HIS A 56 7.96 -25.41 26.66
CA HIS A 56 7.10 -26.19 27.57
C HIS A 56 5.98 -26.94 26.86
N ASP A 57 5.81 -26.78 25.55
CA ASP A 57 4.83 -27.49 24.74
C ASP A 57 5.56 -28.32 23.67
N PRO A 58 5.55 -29.70 23.79
CA PRO A 58 6.30 -30.55 22.87
C PRO A 58 5.84 -30.46 21.41
N GLU A 59 4.54 -30.26 21.17
CA GLU A 59 4.00 -30.10 19.82
C GLU A 59 4.45 -28.78 19.21
N LEU A 60 4.30 -27.68 19.94
CA LEU A 60 4.72 -26.37 19.49
C LEU A 60 6.25 -26.30 19.33
N HIS A 61 7.02 -26.94 20.22
CA HIS A 61 8.47 -27.04 20.11
C HIS A 61 8.90 -27.71 18.81
N LYS A 62 8.23 -28.79 18.43
CA LYS A 62 8.45 -29.48 17.16
C LYS A 62 8.11 -28.56 15.97
N MET A 63 6.95 -27.88 16.02
CA MET A 63 6.55 -26.92 14.98
C MET A 63 7.54 -25.79 14.84
N VAL A 64 8.00 -25.19 15.94
CA VAL A 64 8.98 -24.11 15.96
C VAL A 64 10.33 -24.56 15.39
N THR A 65 10.77 -25.76 15.73
CA THR A 65 12.03 -26.32 15.21
C THR A 65 11.98 -26.55 13.70
N GLN A 66 10.83 -27.02 13.19
CA GLN A 66 10.62 -27.28 11.77
C GLN A 66 10.21 -26.05 10.98
N GLY A 67 9.42 -25.17 11.59
CA GLY A 67 8.80 -24.00 10.97
C GLY A 67 9.67 -22.74 10.93
N MET A 68 10.85 -22.75 11.58
CA MET A 68 11.78 -21.61 11.53
C MET A 68 13.09 -21.98 10.83
N ARG A 69 13.62 -21.07 10.05
CA ARG A 69 14.92 -21.19 9.39
C ARG A 69 15.81 -20.00 9.71
N ARG A 70 17.07 -20.27 10.11
CA ARG A 70 18.05 -19.19 10.25
C ARG A 70 18.55 -18.75 8.89
N LEU A 71 18.62 -17.45 8.67
CA LEU A 71 19.18 -16.88 7.45
C LEU A 71 20.71 -17.06 7.44
N ARG A 72 21.23 -17.57 6.34
CA ARG A 72 22.69 -17.76 6.15
C ARG A 72 23.38 -16.45 5.80
N GLU A 73 22.69 -15.60 5.05
CA GLU A 73 23.16 -14.29 4.65
C GLU A 73 22.22 -13.22 5.21
N ARG A 74 22.78 -12.09 5.64
CA ARG A 74 21.98 -10.95 6.10
C ARG A 74 21.53 -10.16 4.89
N THR A 75 20.34 -10.47 4.39
CA THR A 75 19.80 -9.90 3.16
C THR A 75 19.35 -8.46 3.35
N HIS A 76 18.67 -8.14 4.44
CA HIS A 76 18.19 -6.77 4.70
C HIS A 76 18.22 -6.47 6.19
N GLY A 77 19.07 -5.53 6.61
CA GLY A 77 19.15 -5.10 7.99
C GLY A 77 19.68 -6.19 8.94
N ASN A 78 19.15 -6.22 10.17
CA ASN A 78 19.55 -7.17 11.21
C ASN A 78 18.64 -8.42 11.26
N MET A 79 18.09 -8.87 10.15
CA MET A 79 17.24 -10.06 10.09
C MET A 79 18.10 -11.31 10.37
N TYR A 80 17.56 -12.22 11.18
CA TYR A 80 18.28 -13.37 11.71
C TYR A 80 17.67 -14.70 11.29
N ALA A 81 16.34 -14.77 11.23
CA ALA A 81 15.59 -15.97 10.88
C ALA A 81 14.30 -15.59 10.16
N GLU A 82 13.66 -16.57 9.59
CA GLU A 82 12.36 -16.46 8.94
C GLU A 82 11.46 -17.62 9.31
N PHE A 83 10.14 -17.43 9.16
CA PHE A 83 9.20 -18.53 9.15
C PHE A 83 9.22 -19.25 7.81
N ARG A 84 9.14 -20.56 7.83
CA ARG A 84 9.01 -21.36 6.62
C ARG A 84 7.60 -21.23 6.07
N VAL A 85 7.53 -21.26 4.76
CA VAL A 85 6.28 -21.37 4.02
C VAL A 85 6.16 -22.80 3.53
N THR A 86 4.96 -23.39 3.61
CA THR A 86 4.66 -24.72 3.10
C THR A 86 4.63 -24.72 1.57
N ASP A 87 4.58 -25.89 0.95
CA ASP A 87 4.50 -26.02 -0.51
C ASP A 87 3.22 -25.40 -1.07
N GLU A 88 2.16 -25.28 -0.26
CA GLU A 88 0.91 -24.60 -0.60
C GLU A 88 0.98 -23.06 -0.42
N GLY A 89 2.12 -22.53 -0.01
CA GLY A 89 2.31 -21.09 0.19
C GLY A 89 1.86 -20.58 1.57
N ARG A 90 1.57 -21.44 2.54
CA ARG A 90 1.09 -21.08 3.88
C ARG A 90 2.22 -20.97 4.88
N CYS A 91 2.07 -20.06 5.85
CA CYS A 91 2.98 -20.02 6.99
C CYS A 91 2.94 -21.35 7.76
N ALA A 92 4.10 -21.86 8.21
CA ALA A 92 4.20 -23.11 8.94
C ALA A 92 3.40 -23.14 10.26
N PHE A 93 2.99 -22.00 10.78
CA PHE A 93 2.17 -21.85 11.99
C PHE A 93 0.68 -21.61 11.72
N HIS A 94 0.29 -21.57 10.44
CA HIS A 94 -1.11 -21.37 10.05
C HIS A 94 -1.92 -22.65 10.29
N THR A 95 -3.08 -22.51 10.95
CA THR A 95 -4.00 -23.62 11.21
C THR A 95 -5.04 -23.74 10.09
N LYS A 96 -5.78 -24.85 10.09
CA LYS A 96 -6.88 -25.07 9.13
C LYS A 96 -8.04 -24.07 9.30
N GLU A 97 -8.17 -23.51 10.49
CA GLU A 97 -9.19 -22.53 10.87
C GLU A 97 -8.76 -21.09 10.53
N GLY A 98 -7.68 -20.90 9.79
CA GLY A 98 -7.19 -19.58 9.41
C GLY A 98 -6.47 -18.80 10.53
N LEU A 99 -6.06 -19.49 11.61
CA LEU A 99 -5.47 -18.86 12.79
C LEU A 99 -3.97 -19.19 12.93
N CYS A 100 -3.26 -18.39 13.72
CA CYS A 100 -1.86 -18.64 14.03
C CYS A 100 -1.70 -19.53 15.27
N LYS A 101 -1.18 -20.75 15.13
CA LYS A 101 -0.96 -21.69 16.26
C LYS A 101 -0.04 -21.08 17.33
N LEU A 102 0.97 -20.32 16.93
CA LEU A 102 1.88 -19.65 17.86
C LEU A 102 1.15 -18.62 18.72
N GLN A 103 0.26 -17.82 18.11
CA GLN A 103 -0.55 -16.83 18.82
C GLN A 103 -1.56 -17.49 19.76
N LEU A 104 -2.23 -18.56 19.31
CA LEU A 104 -3.22 -19.29 20.10
C LEU A 104 -2.62 -19.88 21.38
N VAL A 105 -1.41 -20.41 21.30
CA VAL A 105 -0.77 -21.10 22.43
C VAL A 105 0.02 -20.13 23.33
N CYS A 106 0.74 -19.18 22.75
CA CYS A 106 1.70 -18.35 23.47
C CYS A 106 1.30 -16.87 23.58
N GLY A 107 0.22 -16.46 22.91
CA GLY A 107 -0.22 -15.07 22.89
C GLY A 107 0.52 -14.18 21.90
N GLU A 108 -0.01 -12.98 21.71
CA GLU A 108 0.47 -11.98 20.75
C GLU A 108 1.91 -11.52 21.02
N ASP A 109 2.29 -11.37 22.29
CA ASP A 109 3.62 -10.87 22.68
C ASP A 109 4.76 -11.79 22.22
N THR A 110 4.47 -13.05 21.91
CA THR A 110 5.44 -14.02 21.40
C THR A 110 5.70 -13.86 19.90
N LEU A 111 4.78 -13.26 19.19
CA LEU A 111 4.90 -13.11 17.76
C LEU A 111 6.08 -12.22 17.37
N PRO A 112 6.77 -12.53 16.24
CA PRO A 112 7.70 -11.59 15.63
C PRO A 112 7.05 -10.24 15.38
N ASN A 113 7.86 -9.18 15.46
CA ASN A 113 7.36 -7.81 15.37
C ASN A 113 6.48 -7.58 14.11
N VAL A 114 6.86 -8.14 12.97
CA VAL A 114 6.09 -8.00 11.73
C VAL A 114 4.70 -8.62 11.86
N CYS A 115 4.56 -9.81 12.45
CA CYS A 115 3.28 -10.47 12.64
C CYS A 115 2.38 -9.73 13.63
N ARG A 116 2.99 -9.20 14.72
CA ARG A 116 2.28 -8.46 15.76
C ARG A 116 1.81 -7.08 15.30
N THR A 117 2.59 -6.43 14.43
CA THR A 117 2.29 -5.05 14.01
C THR A 117 1.47 -4.95 12.74
N TYR A 118 1.54 -5.94 11.83
CA TYR A 118 0.76 -5.92 10.60
C TYR A 118 -0.75 -5.86 10.89
N PRO A 119 -1.51 -5.06 10.18
CA PRO A 119 -1.17 -4.21 9.03
C PRO A 119 -0.70 -2.79 9.42
N ARG A 120 -0.41 -2.55 10.70
CA ARG A 120 0.00 -1.24 11.20
C ARG A 120 1.42 -0.91 10.77
N LYS A 121 1.59 0.29 10.22
CA LYS A 121 2.88 0.85 9.85
C LYS A 121 3.04 2.23 10.46
N SER A 122 4.27 2.62 10.76
CA SER A 122 4.56 3.98 11.18
C SER A 122 5.91 4.43 10.64
N GLY A 123 6.01 5.74 10.39
CA GLY A 123 7.23 6.40 9.96
C GLY A 123 7.35 7.78 10.57
N TYR A 124 8.50 8.41 10.44
CA TYR A 124 8.72 9.79 10.84
C TYR A 124 8.84 10.65 9.59
N THR A 125 8.05 11.70 9.54
CA THR A 125 8.16 12.78 8.57
C THR A 125 8.79 14.01 9.23
N PRO A 126 9.16 15.03 8.48
CA PRO A 126 9.68 16.27 9.05
C PRO A 126 8.71 16.97 10.01
N ALA A 127 7.43 16.69 9.92
CA ALA A 127 6.39 17.37 10.72
C ALA A 127 5.87 16.51 11.88
N ALA A 128 5.74 15.20 11.69
CA ALA A 128 5.08 14.33 12.63
C ALA A 128 5.57 12.88 12.53
N LYS A 129 5.26 12.05 13.51
CA LYS A 129 5.20 10.60 13.31
C LYS A 129 3.89 10.30 12.59
N GLU A 130 3.94 9.54 11.51
CA GLU A 130 2.74 9.14 10.79
C GLU A 130 2.45 7.66 11.03
N TYR A 131 1.18 7.37 11.28
CA TYR A 131 0.67 6.01 11.34
C TYR A 131 -0.20 5.75 10.11
N CYS A 132 -0.17 4.52 9.64
CA CYS A 132 -1.08 4.05 8.59
C CYS A 132 -1.38 2.56 8.76
N LEU A 133 -2.42 2.11 8.07
CA LEU A 133 -2.75 0.70 7.91
C LEU A 133 -2.48 0.31 6.44
N SER A 134 -1.88 -0.86 6.25
CA SER A 134 -1.60 -1.36 4.90
C SER A 134 -2.89 -1.78 4.20
N PRO A 135 -3.21 -1.24 3.01
CA PRO A 135 -4.39 -1.67 2.26
C PRO A 135 -4.25 -3.06 1.64
N SER A 136 -3.12 -3.75 1.86
CA SER A 136 -2.98 -5.17 1.53
C SER A 136 -3.67 -6.09 2.54
N CYS A 137 -4.26 -5.54 3.63
CA CYS A 137 -5.05 -6.28 4.59
C CYS A 137 -6.54 -6.16 4.23
N GLU A 138 -7.23 -7.29 4.12
CA GLU A 138 -8.66 -7.34 3.79
C GLU A 138 -9.50 -6.53 4.78
N GLY A 139 -9.26 -6.66 6.09
CA GLY A 139 -9.99 -5.88 7.10
C GLY A 139 -9.76 -4.37 7.01
N VAL A 140 -8.60 -3.94 6.52
CA VAL A 140 -8.33 -2.52 6.23
C VAL A 140 -9.09 -2.06 5.00
N LEU A 141 -9.12 -2.87 3.93
CA LEU A 141 -9.89 -2.55 2.73
C LEU A 141 -11.37 -2.41 3.03
N GLN A 142 -11.92 -3.30 3.88
CA GLN A 142 -13.32 -3.24 4.28
C GLN A 142 -13.62 -1.93 5.04
N GLN A 143 -12.77 -1.55 6.01
CA GLN A 143 -12.92 -0.28 6.70
C GLN A 143 -12.82 0.93 5.77
N LEU A 144 -11.87 0.91 4.83
CA LEU A 144 -11.73 1.99 3.84
C LEU A 144 -12.94 2.10 2.92
N TRP A 145 -13.54 0.96 2.56
CA TRP A 145 -14.74 0.93 1.73
C TRP A 145 -15.95 1.52 2.42
N ASP A 146 -16.08 1.27 3.72
CA ASP A 146 -17.20 1.71 4.54
C ASP A 146 -17.07 3.18 5.00
N LEU A 147 -15.93 3.87 4.72
CA LEU A 147 -15.75 5.28 5.06
C LEU A 147 -16.61 6.18 4.15
N PRO A 148 -17.63 6.89 4.71
CA PRO A 148 -18.55 7.69 3.91
C PRO A 148 -17.87 8.94 3.30
N ASP A 149 -17.00 9.60 4.07
CA ASP A 149 -16.46 10.92 3.76
C ASP A 149 -14.96 10.91 3.40
N GLY A 150 -14.37 9.72 3.25
CA GLY A 150 -12.95 9.57 2.98
C GLY A 150 -12.08 9.54 4.25
N ILE A 151 -10.77 9.66 4.06
CA ILE A 151 -9.80 9.56 5.16
C ILE A 151 -9.57 10.94 5.78
N GLU A 152 -9.93 11.09 7.04
CA GLU A 152 -9.52 12.23 7.85
C GLU A 152 -8.24 11.88 8.61
N PHE A 153 -7.27 12.81 8.64
CA PHE A 153 -6.05 12.66 9.41
C PHE A 153 -6.13 13.55 10.64
N VAL A 154 -6.06 12.93 11.81
CA VAL A 154 -6.11 13.62 13.09
C VAL A 154 -4.74 13.66 13.76
N GLU A 155 -4.45 14.76 14.43
CA GLU A 155 -3.21 14.90 15.19
C GLU A 155 -3.39 14.30 16.59
N ASP A 156 -2.44 13.47 17.00
CA ASP A 156 -2.42 12.82 18.32
C ASP A 156 -1.10 13.11 19.02
N ALA A 157 -1.11 13.30 20.32
CA ALA A 157 0.10 13.55 21.08
C ALA A 157 0.94 12.27 21.21
N LEU A 158 2.23 12.36 20.91
CA LEU A 158 3.15 11.25 21.13
C LEU A 158 3.55 11.13 22.60
N PRO A 159 3.64 9.89 23.12
CA PRO A 159 4.24 9.65 24.42
C PRO A 159 5.73 10.05 24.41
N LYS A 160 6.23 10.55 25.55
CA LYS A 160 7.58 11.12 25.65
C LYS A 160 8.70 10.18 25.18
N GLN A 161 8.55 8.87 25.38
CA GLN A 161 9.52 7.86 24.91
C GLN A 161 9.64 7.76 23.39
N GLU A 162 8.67 8.28 22.65
CA GLU A 162 8.65 8.31 21.20
C GLU A 162 9.06 9.67 20.61
N TRP A 163 9.35 10.64 21.44
CA TRP A 163 9.81 11.94 21.00
C TRP A 163 11.16 11.84 20.30
N ARG A 164 11.26 12.49 19.15
CA ARG A 164 12.50 12.53 18.35
C ARG A 164 12.73 13.93 17.81
N ASP A 165 14.00 14.23 17.57
CA ASP A 165 14.39 15.37 16.76
C ASP A 165 14.90 14.85 15.41
N ILE A 166 14.23 15.24 14.33
CA ILE A 166 14.67 14.93 12.97
C ILE A 166 15.62 16.03 12.54
N THR A 167 16.79 15.63 12.06
CA THR A 167 17.81 16.57 11.59
C THR A 167 17.93 16.46 10.08
N PHE A 168 17.87 17.58 9.37
CA PHE A 168 18.11 17.66 7.94
C PHE A 168 19.01 18.87 7.60
N THR A 169 19.62 18.86 6.41
CA THR A 169 20.44 19.96 5.96
C THR A 169 19.58 21.10 5.36
N ALA A 170 20.04 22.34 5.53
CA ALA A 170 19.30 23.50 5.04
C ALA A 170 19.09 23.51 3.51
N GLY A 171 19.85 22.69 2.76
CA GLY A 171 19.66 22.46 1.32
C GLY A 171 18.43 21.61 0.98
N GLU A 172 17.98 20.77 1.93
CA GLU A 172 16.78 19.94 1.81
C GLU A 172 15.52 20.74 2.21
N LYS A 173 15.35 21.93 1.63
CA LYS A 173 14.30 22.91 2.00
C LYS A 173 12.88 22.38 1.81
N LEU A 174 12.70 21.31 1.03
CA LEU A 174 11.42 20.64 0.86
C LEU A 174 10.82 20.18 2.22
N TYR A 175 11.67 19.91 3.21
CA TYR A 175 11.20 19.48 4.54
C TYR A 175 10.34 20.53 5.25
N GLY A 176 10.63 21.82 5.08
CA GLY A 176 9.82 22.90 5.68
C GLY A 176 8.42 23.03 5.07
N SER A 177 8.26 22.63 3.82
CA SER A 177 7.00 22.67 3.08
C SER A 177 6.32 21.30 2.96
N PHE A 178 6.89 20.25 3.55
CA PHE A 178 6.40 18.89 3.37
C PHE A 178 4.95 18.71 3.84
N ALA A 179 4.61 19.18 5.05
CA ALA A 179 3.28 19.00 5.60
C ALA A 179 2.20 19.69 4.76
N PRO A 180 2.33 20.98 4.38
CA PRO A 180 1.35 21.65 3.52
C PRO A 180 1.29 21.06 2.10
N ILE A 181 2.41 20.63 1.52
CA ILE A 181 2.41 19.93 0.22
C ILE A 181 1.64 18.61 0.32
N ARG A 182 1.88 17.84 1.38
CA ARG A 182 1.18 16.58 1.62
C ARG A 182 -0.33 16.83 1.79
N ALA A 183 -0.73 17.82 2.57
CA ALA A 183 -2.12 18.18 2.76
C ALA A 183 -2.79 18.52 1.40
N LEU A 184 -2.19 19.40 0.62
CA LEU A 184 -2.69 19.75 -0.72
C LEU A 184 -2.85 18.51 -1.62
N CYS A 185 -1.89 17.58 -1.62
CA CYS A 185 -1.99 16.35 -2.41
C CYS A 185 -3.16 15.47 -1.95
N VAL A 186 -3.39 15.36 -0.63
CA VAL A 186 -4.52 14.62 -0.07
C VAL A 186 -5.84 15.27 -0.43
N ASP A 187 -5.96 16.59 -0.29
CA ASP A 187 -7.16 17.35 -0.62
C ASP A 187 -7.54 17.22 -2.09
N ILE A 188 -6.55 17.30 -3.01
CA ILE A 188 -6.77 17.06 -4.43
C ILE A 188 -7.30 15.65 -4.67
N LEU A 189 -6.70 14.63 -4.06
CA LEU A 189 -7.11 13.23 -4.26
C LEU A 189 -8.49 12.92 -3.68
N GLN A 190 -8.87 13.59 -2.60
CA GLN A 190 -10.16 13.39 -1.94
C GLN A 190 -11.28 14.30 -2.47
N ASN A 191 -10.98 15.25 -3.36
CA ASN A 191 -11.98 16.14 -3.94
C ASN A 191 -12.92 15.38 -4.90
N ARG A 192 -14.06 14.93 -4.38
CA ARG A 192 -15.08 14.19 -5.14
C ARG A 192 -15.95 15.05 -6.05
N ALA A 193 -15.79 16.37 -6.02
CA ALA A 193 -16.50 17.28 -6.94
C ALA A 193 -15.98 17.19 -8.39
N ILE A 194 -14.80 16.61 -8.59
CA ILE A 194 -14.17 16.40 -9.90
C ILE A 194 -13.84 14.92 -10.11
N THR A 195 -13.70 14.53 -11.39
CA THR A 195 -13.44 13.12 -11.74
C THR A 195 -12.08 12.65 -11.24
N LEU A 196 -11.89 11.33 -11.11
CA LEU A 196 -10.61 10.76 -10.72
C LEU A 196 -9.49 11.17 -11.68
N THR A 197 -9.77 11.20 -12.98
CA THR A 197 -8.81 11.63 -14.01
C THR A 197 -8.38 13.08 -13.79
N GLN A 198 -9.31 13.97 -13.49
CA GLN A 198 -9.01 15.37 -13.17
C GLN A 198 -8.14 15.49 -11.92
N ARG A 199 -8.47 14.75 -10.86
CA ARG A 199 -7.66 14.72 -9.61
C ARG A 199 -6.23 14.26 -9.88
N LEU A 200 -6.06 13.18 -10.64
CA LEU A 200 -4.73 12.65 -10.97
C LEU A 200 -3.92 13.62 -11.85
N LEU A 201 -4.56 14.33 -12.77
CA LEU A 201 -3.90 15.36 -13.58
C LEU A 201 -3.48 16.56 -12.74
N CYS A 202 -4.35 17.06 -11.85
CA CYS A 202 -4.00 18.15 -10.92
C CYS A 202 -2.83 17.74 -10.01
N LEU A 203 -2.87 16.52 -9.45
CA LEU A 203 -1.75 16.00 -8.66
C LEU A 203 -0.46 15.92 -9.49
N GLY A 204 -0.53 15.45 -10.73
CA GLY A 204 0.60 15.39 -11.66
C GLY A 204 1.22 16.76 -11.92
N LEU A 205 0.39 17.80 -12.06
CA LEU A 205 0.86 19.19 -12.23
C LEU A 205 1.56 19.71 -10.96
N VAL A 206 1.02 19.44 -9.79
CA VAL A 206 1.66 19.76 -8.50
C VAL A 206 3.03 19.09 -8.40
N LEU A 207 3.10 17.79 -8.66
CA LEU A 207 4.35 17.03 -8.61
C LEU A 207 5.38 17.52 -9.66
N GLN A 208 4.93 17.90 -10.86
CA GLN A 208 5.79 18.47 -11.88
C GLN A 208 6.40 19.82 -11.44
N ARG A 209 5.61 20.68 -10.80
CA ARG A 209 6.11 21.94 -10.22
C ARG A 209 7.14 21.68 -9.12
N LEU A 210 6.87 20.76 -8.23
CA LEU A 210 7.82 20.36 -7.19
C LEU A 210 9.13 19.84 -7.77
N GLN A 211 9.09 19.07 -8.85
CA GLN A 211 10.28 18.59 -9.55
C GLN A 211 11.10 19.71 -10.20
N ARG A 212 10.47 20.85 -10.56
CA ARG A 212 11.13 22.02 -11.11
C ARG A 212 11.66 23.00 -10.04
N ASP A 213 11.77 22.56 -8.79
CA ASP A 213 12.18 23.38 -7.64
C ASP A 213 11.24 24.56 -7.31
N GLU A 214 10.01 24.56 -7.81
CA GLU A 214 9.01 25.60 -7.51
C GLU A 214 8.51 25.53 -6.04
N TRP A 215 8.85 24.47 -5.31
CA TRP A 215 8.60 24.36 -3.87
C TRP A 215 9.23 25.47 -3.03
N ARG A 216 10.22 26.20 -3.57
CA ARG A 216 10.86 27.32 -2.88
C ARG A 216 9.93 28.52 -2.68
N THR A 217 8.98 28.65 -3.57
CA THR A 217 7.92 29.66 -3.55
C THR A 217 6.54 29.01 -3.32
N PHE A 218 6.55 27.82 -2.72
CA PHE A 218 5.32 27.08 -2.49
C PHE A 218 4.42 27.82 -1.52
N ASP A 219 3.18 28.04 -1.97
CA ASP A 219 2.07 28.57 -1.22
C ASP A 219 0.88 27.62 -1.44
N ALA A 220 0.49 26.93 -0.37
CA ALA A 220 -0.54 25.87 -0.44
C ALA A 220 -1.89 26.43 -0.91
N ASP A 221 -2.29 27.59 -0.41
CA ASP A 221 -3.58 28.20 -0.73
C ASP A 221 -3.60 28.65 -2.21
N SER A 222 -2.55 29.32 -2.65
CA SER A 222 -2.42 29.75 -4.04
C SER A 222 -2.39 28.55 -5.02
N TRP A 223 -1.71 27.47 -4.68
CA TRP A 223 -1.69 26.28 -5.53
C TRP A 223 -3.03 25.55 -5.53
N ALA A 224 -3.73 25.49 -4.38
CA ALA A 224 -5.07 24.95 -4.29
C ALA A 224 -6.07 25.72 -5.17
N GLU A 225 -6.05 27.06 -5.09
CA GLU A 225 -6.87 27.93 -5.93
C GLU A 225 -6.59 27.74 -7.42
N GLN A 226 -5.32 27.65 -7.82
CA GLN A 226 -4.94 27.40 -9.21
C GLN A 226 -5.43 26.03 -9.71
N MET A 227 -5.33 25.00 -8.89
CA MET A 227 -5.83 23.67 -9.27
C MET A 227 -7.35 23.65 -9.36
N ALA A 228 -8.04 24.32 -8.45
CA ALA A 228 -9.50 24.46 -8.48
C ALA A 228 -9.97 25.24 -9.71
N ALA A 229 -9.32 26.37 -10.00
CA ALA A 229 -9.60 27.18 -11.20
C ALA A 229 -9.39 26.37 -12.48
N LEU A 230 -8.27 25.64 -12.59
CA LEU A 230 -7.99 24.78 -13.75
C LEU A 230 -9.05 23.69 -13.90
N ALA A 231 -9.40 23.00 -12.81
CA ALA A 231 -10.38 21.93 -12.82
C ALA A 231 -11.79 22.39 -13.24
N GLY A 232 -12.12 23.67 -13.04
CA GLY A 232 -13.36 24.30 -13.45
C GLY A 232 -13.41 24.73 -14.92
N THR A 233 -12.32 24.62 -15.69
CA THR A 233 -12.31 25.04 -17.11
C THR A 233 -12.85 23.97 -18.03
N GLU A 234 -13.56 24.40 -19.10
CA GLU A 234 -14.06 23.48 -20.12
C GLU A 234 -12.92 22.82 -20.91
N GLU A 235 -11.82 23.53 -21.13
CA GLU A 235 -10.62 23.02 -21.80
C GLU A 235 -10.02 21.83 -21.03
N PHE A 236 -9.96 21.93 -19.69
CA PHE A 236 -9.47 20.84 -18.84
C PHE A 236 -10.45 19.66 -18.82
N ALA A 237 -11.75 19.94 -18.77
CA ALA A 237 -12.78 18.92 -18.87
C ALA A 237 -12.76 18.20 -20.23
N ALA A 238 -12.56 18.94 -21.33
CA ALA A 238 -12.41 18.38 -22.67
C ALA A 238 -11.16 17.51 -22.80
N LEU A 239 -10.04 17.93 -22.22
CA LEU A 239 -8.81 17.15 -22.17
C LEU A 239 -9.01 15.84 -21.41
N THR A 240 -9.66 15.89 -20.25
CA THR A 240 -9.92 14.68 -19.44
C THR A 240 -10.84 13.71 -20.17
N ARG A 241 -11.92 14.18 -20.79
CA ARG A 241 -12.79 13.34 -21.63
C ARG A 241 -12.03 12.68 -22.79
N LYS A 242 -11.09 13.40 -23.41
CA LYS A 242 -10.24 12.85 -24.47
C LYS A 242 -9.29 11.77 -23.94
N ILE A 243 -8.74 11.94 -22.74
CA ILE A 243 -7.92 10.91 -22.07
C ILE A 243 -8.75 9.69 -21.69
N GLU A 244 -9.91 9.89 -21.07
CA GLU A 244 -10.85 8.84 -20.67
C GLU A 244 -11.41 8.09 -21.89
N GLY A 245 -11.67 8.79 -22.99
CA GLY A 245 -12.11 8.21 -24.25
C GLY A 245 -11.01 7.48 -25.04
N ASN A 246 -9.75 7.62 -24.64
CA ASN A 246 -8.64 6.92 -25.27
C ASN A 246 -8.50 5.49 -24.72
N GLN A 247 -9.32 4.58 -25.24
CA GLN A 247 -9.35 3.18 -24.83
C GLN A 247 -7.97 2.51 -24.91
N THR A 248 -7.15 2.87 -25.90
CA THR A 248 -5.81 2.28 -26.07
C THR A 248 -4.88 2.67 -24.92
N LEU A 249 -4.87 3.95 -24.52
CA LEU A 249 -4.07 4.43 -23.40
C LEU A 249 -4.57 3.83 -22.08
N TYR A 250 -5.87 3.81 -21.88
CA TYR A 250 -6.53 3.23 -20.71
C TYR A 250 -6.22 1.74 -20.57
N ILE A 251 -6.34 0.97 -21.64
CA ILE A 251 -6.02 -0.46 -21.66
C ILE A 251 -4.53 -0.68 -21.40
N ALA A 252 -3.64 0.08 -22.03
CA ALA A 252 -2.18 -0.07 -21.84
C ALA A 252 -1.72 0.22 -20.40
N GLN A 253 -2.31 1.23 -19.75
CA GLN A 253 -2.03 1.56 -18.36
C GLN A 253 -2.60 0.50 -17.40
N ASN A 254 -3.84 0.10 -17.60
CA ASN A 254 -4.47 -0.93 -16.79
C ASN A 254 -3.79 -2.29 -16.96
N MET A 255 -3.32 -2.65 -18.15
CA MET A 255 -2.55 -3.86 -18.36
C MET A 255 -1.25 -3.92 -17.55
N LYS A 256 -0.55 -2.80 -17.38
CA LYS A 256 0.63 -2.75 -16.49
C LYS A 256 0.26 -3.00 -15.03
N VAL A 257 -0.80 -2.35 -14.56
CA VAL A 257 -1.30 -2.54 -13.19
C VAL A 257 -1.79 -3.97 -13.00
N LEU A 258 -2.56 -4.49 -13.94
CA LEU A 258 -3.08 -5.85 -13.92
C LEU A 258 -1.96 -6.90 -13.96
N ASN A 259 -0.90 -6.70 -14.74
CA ASN A 259 0.26 -7.60 -14.76
C ASN A 259 1.00 -7.62 -13.42
N VAL A 260 1.13 -6.47 -12.74
CA VAL A 260 1.71 -6.41 -11.40
C VAL A 260 0.82 -7.12 -10.39
N ILE A 261 -0.49 -6.94 -10.46
CA ILE A 261 -1.47 -7.62 -9.61
C ILE A 261 -1.43 -9.13 -9.88
N SER A 262 -1.49 -9.56 -11.15
CA SER A 262 -1.44 -10.97 -11.55
C SER A 262 -0.17 -11.68 -11.07
N ALA A 263 0.98 -11.01 -11.15
CA ALA A 263 2.24 -11.59 -10.67
C ALA A 263 2.28 -11.82 -9.15
N ASN A 264 1.42 -11.13 -8.40
CA ASN A 264 1.43 -11.13 -6.94
C ASN A 264 0.15 -11.69 -6.28
N THR A 265 -0.84 -12.14 -7.06
CA THR A 265 -2.11 -12.67 -6.55
C THR A 265 -2.34 -14.11 -6.96
N LYS A 266 -3.07 -14.84 -6.12
CA LYS A 266 -3.56 -16.21 -6.38
C LYS A 266 -5.09 -16.21 -6.36
N GLY A 267 -5.70 -17.25 -6.93
CA GLY A 267 -7.15 -17.41 -6.94
C GLY A 267 -7.85 -16.62 -8.04
N TRP A 268 -9.11 -16.24 -7.82
CA TRP A 268 -9.97 -15.63 -8.83
C TRP A 268 -9.41 -14.34 -9.51
N PRO A 269 -8.66 -13.46 -8.83
CA PRO A 269 -8.04 -12.33 -9.51
C PRO A 269 -7.00 -12.77 -10.54
N HIS A 270 -6.25 -13.84 -10.25
CA HIS A 270 -5.28 -14.41 -11.17
C HIS A 270 -5.96 -15.07 -12.37
N GLU A 271 -7.02 -15.86 -12.14
CA GLU A 271 -7.82 -16.50 -13.19
C GLU A 271 -8.51 -15.49 -14.08
N LEU A 272 -9.09 -14.41 -13.50
CA LEU A 272 -9.65 -13.30 -14.24
C LEU A 272 -8.61 -12.65 -15.17
N LEU A 273 -7.42 -12.40 -14.65
CA LEU A 273 -6.34 -11.78 -15.39
C LEU A 273 -5.80 -12.69 -16.49
N GLN A 274 -5.64 -13.98 -16.22
CA GLN A 274 -5.27 -14.97 -17.26
C GLN A 274 -6.33 -15.07 -18.36
N SER A 275 -7.62 -15.03 -18.02
CA SER A 275 -8.70 -15.01 -19.02
C SER A 275 -8.68 -13.76 -19.86
N LEU A 276 -8.24 -12.64 -19.28
CA LEU A 276 -8.04 -11.37 -19.98
C LEU A 276 -6.76 -11.34 -20.83
N GLU A 277 -5.70 -12.06 -20.46
CA GLU A 277 -4.43 -12.16 -21.18
C GLU A 277 -4.53 -13.11 -22.40
N GLY A 278 -5.31 -14.17 -22.30
CA GLY A 278 -5.43 -15.21 -23.33
C GLY A 278 -5.96 -14.76 -24.71
N GLY A 279 -6.48 -13.53 -24.82
CA GLY A 279 -7.04 -12.98 -26.05
C GLY A 279 -6.35 -11.72 -26.58
N ARG A 280 -5.13 -11.36 -26.13
CA ARG A 280 -4.55 -10.04 -26.42
C ARG A 280 -3.13 -10.11 -26.98
N LYS A 281 -2.95 -9.52 -28.13
CA LYS A 281 -1.63 -9.12 -28.64
C LYS A 281 -1.59 -7.60 -28.76
N LEU A 282 -0.89 -6.93 -27.85
CA LEU A 282 -0.59 -5.51 -27.97
C LEU A 282 0.77 -5.37 -28.66
N SER A 283 0.78 -4.87 -29.89
CA SER A 283 1.99 -4.49 -30.60
C SER A 283 2.31 -3.02 -30.35
N LEU A 284 3.40 -2.76 -29.63
CA LEU A 284 3.88 -1.41 -29.33
C LEU A 284 5.07 -1.10 -30.24
N LYS A 285 4.97 0.00 -31.00
CA LYS A 285 6.06 0.56 -31.78
C LYS A 285 6.69 1.73 -31.03
N ARG A 286 8.00 1.68 -30.86
CA ARG A 286 8.76 2.78 -30.29
C ARG A 286 8.96 3.85 -31.35
N THR A 287 8.51 5.07 -31.09
CA THR A 287 8.72 6.27 -31.91
C THR A 287 9.67 7.23 -31.21
N GLU A 288 10.19 8.22 -31.92
CA GLU A 288 11.07 9.27 -31.36
C GLU A 288 10.38 10.08 -30.24
N THR A 289 9.06 10.12 -30.23
CA THR A 289 8.24 10.85 -29.25
C THR A 289 7.63 9.98 -28.14
N GLY A 290 7.89 8.67 -28.13
CA GLY A 290 7.38 7.74 -27.13
C GLY A 290 6.95 6.38 -27.68
N LEU A 291 6.00 5.74 -26.99
CA LEU A 291 5.41 4.46 -27.39
C LEU A 291 4.07 4.72 -28.08
N GLN A 292 3.94 4.29 -29.34
CA GLN A 292 2.70 4.32 -30.09
C GLN A 292 2.14 2.89 -30.24
N ALA A 293 0.86 2.70 -29.93
CA ALA A 293 0.19 1.43 -30.18
C ALA A 293 -0.08 1.27 -31.68
N ASP A 294 0.56 0.28 -32.30
CA ASP A 294 0.47 0.04 -33.75
C ASP A 294 -0.78 -0.77 -34.11
N LYS A 295 -1.14 -1.74 -33.28
CA LYS A 295 -2.33 -2.55 -33.45
C LYS A 295 -2.73 -3.21 -32.13
N LEU A 296 -3.96 -2.97 -31.69
CA LEU A 296 -4.60 -3.76 -30.64
C LEU A 296 -5.52 -4.79 -31.30
N THR A 297 -5.12 -6.04 -31.33
CA THR A 297 -6.01 -7.13 -31.72
C THR A 297 -6.61 -7.72 -30.45
N LEU A 298 -7.87 -7.39 -30.19
CA LEU A 298 -8.65 -8.01 -29.11
C LEU A 298 -9.32 -9.27 -29.72
N GLU A 299 -8.72 -10.43 -29.49
CA GLU A 299 -9.49 -11.67 -29.54
C GLU A 299 -10.17 -11.81 -28.18
N TYR A 300 -11.38 -11.32 -28.13
CA TYR A 300 -12.20 -11.33 -26.94
C TYR A 300 -12.80 -12.73 -26.74
N ALA A 301 -12.57 -13.34 -25.57
CA ALA A 301 -13.30 -14.52 -25.13
C ALA A 301 -14.48 -14.10 -24.25
N PRO A 302 -15.65 -13.72 -24.84
CA PRO A 302 -16.72 -13.04 -24.12
C PRO A 302 -17.25 -13.87 -22.96
N LYS A 303 -17.35 -15.19 -23.13
CA LYS A 303 -17.89 -16.09 -22.07
C LYS A 303 -17.00 -16.19 -20.83
N ALA A 304 -15.68 -16.19 -20.99
CA ALA A 304 -14.77 -16.23 -19.85
C ALA A 304 -14.76 -14.90 -19.08
N TYR A 305 -14.83 -13.79 -19.82
CA TYR A 305 -14.92 -12.45 -19.22
C TYR A 305 -16.25 -12.25 -18.50
N GLU A 306 -17.37 -12.63 -19.10
CA GLU A 306 -18.70 -12.54 -18.48
C GLU A 306 -18.80 -13.40 -17.22
N ALA A 307 -18.25 -14.62 -17.25
CA ALA A 307 -18.21 -15.48 -16.07
C ALA A 307 -17.34 -14.89 -14.94
N ALA A 308 -16.19 -14.35 -15.28
CA ALA A 308 -15.29 -13.71 -14.30
C ALA A 308 -15.85 -12.38 -13.77
N LEU A 309 -16.54 -11.60 -14.62
CA LEU A 309 -17.23 -10.38 -14.20
C LEU A 309 -18.42 -10.70 -13.29
N ALA A 310 -19.16 -11.76 -13.58
CA ALA A 310 -20.25 -12.23 -12.73
C ALA A 310 -19.76 -12.70 -11.36
N GLN A 311 -18.63 -13.42 -11.30
CA GLN A 311 -17.99 -13.80 -10.03
C GLN A 311 -17.50 -12.57 -9.25
N PHE A 312 -16.90 -11.59 -9.94
CA PHE A 312 -16.51 -10.32 -9.34
C PHE A 312 -17.72 -9.58 -8.77
N GLN A 313 -18.80 -9.44 -9.56
CA GLN A 313 -20.03 -8.78 -9.11
C GLN A 313 -20.68 -9.52 -7.95
N ALA A 314 -20.73 -10.87 -7.97
CA ALA A 314 -21.26 -11.66 -6.87
C ALA A 314 -20.45 -11.49 -5.58
N ALA A 315 -19.12 -11.42 -5.66
CA ALA A 315 -18.26 -11.21 -4.51
C ALA A 315 -18.44 -9.82 -3.86
N PHE A 316 -18.98 -8.83 -4.59
CA PHE A 316 -19.17 -7.45 -4.14
C PHE A 316 -20.62 -6.99 -4.04
N SER A 317 -21.61 -7.80 -4.47
CA SER A 317 -23.04 -7.43 -4.45
C SER A 317 -23.78 -7.82 -3.18
N ASP A 318 -23.20 -8.67 -2.36
CA ASP A 318 -23.77 -9.11 -1.07
C ASP A 318 -23.26 -8.31 0.13
N ARG A 319 -22.73 -7.08 -0.12
CA ARG A 319 -22.21 -6.18 0.93
C ARG A 319 -22.85 -4.79 0.84
#